data_d93121181ca65ea9aa6a3e232ba5a4b5
#
_entry.id   d93121181ca65ea9aa6a3e232ba5a4b5
#
_cell.length_a   1.000
_cell.length_b   1.000
_cell.length_c   1.000
_cell.angle_alpha   90.00
_cell.angle_beta   90.00
_cell.angle_gamma   90.00
#
_symmetry.space_group_name_H-M   'P 1'
#
loop_
_entity.id
_entity.type
_entity.pdbx_description
1 polymer ?
#
loop_
_entity_poly.entity_id
_entity_poly.type
_entity_poly.pdbx_seq_one_letter_code
_entity_poly.pdbx_strand_id
1 'polypeptide(L)'
;APDAPEEVEMSFDALAPDAPEDIVVDFASLAPDPDEEVLLAPESEPLEGGAAADVMREEVPDEVKEAGPVPALADPDALSAALDAFLASPRLEGERQAREIHQMVDALRAANALEPLADAVERLVTEASDDEASLALADLMVTAGVASRIAARLGTERDEERRQHLFAVCKAVGPEMAIAISDALSDTNDRFARRSFMDAMVMFGSTGMVVVEQMVEDNRWFVIRNAVAILGEVGGDRAVELITSTLAHTDGRVRREALLALTKLGGEDAGMLVYGMLQDPDPDARLAAAMAAGELKVERALKPLLGILDSESDESVTVAILQALGKLGDPGAVNSIAKRATVSFFSKSPLDVRIAAYRALYNIGTPHAKRLINQAVDDKDPDVKAAVRDMIGMI
;
A
#
# COMPACT_ATOMS: atom_id res chain seq x y z
N ALA A 1 -11.45 -13.41 -66.59
CA ALA A 1 -11.58 -13.25 -65.15
C ALA A 1 -10.70 -12.06 -64.78
N PRO A 2 -11.27 -10.98 -64.26
CA PRO A 2 -10.50 -9.85 -63.80
C PRO A 2 -10.05 -10.04 -62.34
N ASP A 3 -8.85 -9.50 -62.11
CA ASP A 3 -8.10 -9.52 -60.85
C ASP A 3 -8.89 -8.93 -59.69
N ALA A 4 -8.72 -9.54 -58.50
CA ALA A 4 -9.20 -9.04 -57.22
C ALA A 4 -8.34 -7.84 -56.76
N PRO A 5 -8.92 -6.82 -56.13
CA PRO A 5 -8.15 -5.69 -55.65
C PRO A 5 -7.33 -6.09 -54.40
N GLU A 6 -6.07 -5.67 -54.37
CA GLU A 6 -5.16 -5.74 -53.24
C GLU A 6 -5.77 -5.02 -52.02
N GLU A 7 -5.89 -5.75 -50.90
CA GLU A 7 -6.17 -5.16 -49.60
C GLU A 7 -4.96 -4.34 -49.15
N VAL A 8 -5.10 -3.02 -49.14
CA VAL A 8 -4.15 -2.11 -48.51
C VAL A 8 -4.40 -2.15 -47.01
N GLU A 9 -3.57 -2.91 -46.28
CA GLU A 9 -3.47 -2.78 -44.83
C GLU A 9 -3.00 -1.36 -44.46
N MET A 10 -3.93 -0.50 -44.06
CA MET A 10 -3.58 0.76 -43.45
C MET A 10 -3.22 0.48 -41.98
N SER A 11 -1.91 0.54 -41.69
CA SER A 11 -1.36 0.58 -40.33
C SER A 11 -1.87 1.83 -39.60
N PHE A 12 -2.62 1.64 -38.53
CA PHE A 12 -3.14 2.71 -37.68
C PHE A 12 -2.13 3.23 -36.64
N ASP A 13 -0.85 2.87 -36.76
CA ASP A 13 0.21 3.23 -35.79
C ASP A 13 0.84 4.62 -35.98
N ALA A 14 0.30 5.49 -36.80
CA ALA A 14 0.97 6.74 -37.15
C ALA A 14 0.21 8.03 -36.77
N LEU A 15 -0.82 8.01 -35.91
CA LEU A 15 -1.57 9.22 -35.52
C LEU A 15 -2.07 9.14 -34.06
N ALA A 16 -1.21 8.79 -33.12
CA ALA A 16 -1.38 9.22 -31.74
C ALA A 16 -0.44 10.43 -31.54
N PRO A 17 -0.95 11.65 -31.39
CA PRO A 17 -0.12 12.73 -30.89
C PRO A 17 0.21 12.36 -29.44
N ASP A 18 1.49 12.53 -29.06
CA ASP A 18 1.94 12.44 -27.66
C ASP A 18 0.94 13.20 -26.80
N ALA A 19 0.28 12.48 -25.90
CA ALA A 19 -0.63 13.11 -24.95
C ALA A 19 0.21 14.08 -24.11
N PRO A 20 -0.22 15.35 -23.93
CA PRO A 20 0.49 16.26 -23.05
C PRO A 20 0.57 15.62 -21.68
N GLU A 21 1.76 15.72 -21.05
CA GLU A 21 1.98 15.22 -19.69
C GLU A 21 0.85 15.75 -18.80
N ASP A 22 -0.07 14.86 -18.46
CA ASP A 22 -1.14 15.18 -17.52
C ASP A 22 -0.48 15.69 -16.24
N ILE A 23 -1.05 16.76 -15.64
CA ILE A 23 -0.96 16.91 -14.19
C ILE A 23 -1.78 15.73 -13.67
N VAL A 24 -1.19 14.58 -13.75
CA VAL A 24 -1.68 13.40 -13.08
C VAL A 24 -1.49 13.75 -11.61
N VAL A 25 -2.58 14.00 -10.90
CA VAL A 25 -2.54 13.74 -9.48
C VAL A 25 -2.33 12.25 -9.43
N ASP A 26 -1.05 11.89 -9.32
CA ASP A 26 -0.61 10.51 -9.26
C ASP A 26 -1.26 9.91 -8.01
N PHE A 27 -1.94 8.78 -8.16
CA PHE A 27 -2.43 8.02 -6.99
C PHE A 27 -1.28 7.72 -6.03
N ALA A 28 -0.03 7.59 -6.53
CA ALA A 28 1.15 7.51 -5.69
C ALA A 28 1.43 8.79 -4.90
N SER A 29 1.01 9.97 -5.38
CA SER A 29 1.11 11.24 -4.64
C SER A 29 -0.02 11.43 -3.61
N LEU A 30 -1.10 10.65 -3.74
CA LEU A 30 -2.16 10.55 -2.73
C LEU A 30 -1.91 9.42 -1.73
N ALA A 31 -0.98 8.52 -2.03
CA ALA A 31 -0.43 7.66 -1.01
C ALA A 31 0.03 8.57 0.14
N PRO A 32 -0.38 8.29 1.39
CA PRO A 32 -0.03 9.13 2.52
C PRO A 32 1.45 9.45 2.43
N ASP A 33 1.79 10.74 2.52
CA ASP A 33 3.19 11.15 2.58
C ASP A 33 3.80 10.30 3.68
N PRO A 34 4.76 9.42 3.36
CA PRO A 34 5.39 8.63 4.40
C PRO A 34 6.09 9.52 5.43
N ASP A 35 6.20 10.85 5.18
CA ASP A 35 6.66 11.88 6.09
C ASP A 35 5.52 12.62 6.83
N GLU A 36 4.26 12.26 6.61
CA GLU A 36 3.21 12.74 7.50
C GLU A 36 3.59 12.22 8.89
N GLU A 37 4.23 13.10 9.68
CA GLU A 37 4.61 12.83 11.06
C GLU A 37 3.41 12.16 11.71
N VAL A 38 3.61 10.94 12.19
CA VAL A 38 2.75 10.37 13.21
C VAL A 38 2.99 11.24 14.44
N LEU A 39 2.37 12.42 14.44
CA LEU A 39 2.21 13.20 15.66
C LEU A 39 1.50 12.23 16.60
N LEU A 40 2.29 11.66 17.51
CA LEU A 40 1.76 11.01 18.70
C LEU A 40 0.72 12.00 19.22
N ALA A 41 -0.53 11.58 19.26
CA ALA A 41 -1.59 12.38 19.82
C ALA A 41 -1.08 12.88 21.18
N PRO A 42 -1.26 14.19 21.52
CA PRO A 42 -0.90 14.66 22.85
C PRO A 42 -1.58 13.74 23.85
N GLU A 43 -0.82 13.25 24.83
CA GLU A 43 -1.32 12.41 25.90
C GLU A 43 -2.66 12.98 26.36
N SER A 44 -3.74 12.26 26.07
CA SER A 44 -5.06 12.59 26.56
C SER A 44 -5.01 12.47 28.06
N GLU A 45 -5.29 13.57 28.75
CA GLU A 45 -5.46 13.60 30.21
C GLU A 45 -6.37 12.43 30.64
N PRO A 46 -6.05 11.73 31.73
CA PRO A 46 -6.82 10.59 32.18
C PRO A 46 -8.23 11.05 32.58
N LEU A 47 -9.24 10.54 31.89
CA LEU A 47 -10.62 10.62 32.34
C LEU A 47 -10.74 9.82 33.64
N GLU A 48 -10.94 10.54 34.75
CA GLU A 48 -11.31 9.95 36.03
C GLU A 48 -12.67 9.23 35.94
N GLY A 49 -12.70 7.98 36.30
CA GLY A 49 -13.91 7.31 36.75
C GLY A 49 -14.39 6.11 35.94
N GLY A 50 -14.00 4.91 36.33
CA GLY A 50 -14.63 3.67 35.88
C GLY A 50 -13.86 2.43 36.31
N ALA A 51 -14.21 1.90 37.48
CA ALA A 51 -13.63 0.68 38.05
C ALA A 51 -13.87 -0.55 37.18
N ALA A 52 -12.88 -1.45 37.22
CA ALA A 52 -12.90 -2.87 36.88
C ALA A 52 -12.31 -3.27 35.53
N ALA A 53 -11.02 -3.60 35.54
CA ALA A 53 -10.48 -4.88 35.07
C ALA A 53 -8.99 -4.94 35.45
N ASP A 54 -8.75 -5.40 36.67
CA ASP A 54 -7.45 -5.85 37.14
C ASP A 54 -7.16 -7.20 36.47
N VAL A 55 -6.50 -7.17 35.31
CA VAL A 55 -5.91 -8.36 34.70
C VAL A 55 -4.41 -8.15 34.71
N MET A 56 -3.79 -8.89 35.62
CA MET A 56 -2.40 -9.13 35.88
C MET A 56 -1.45 -8.72 34.73
N ARG A 57 -0.84 -7.54 34.85
CA ARG A 57 0.48 -7.30 34.27
C ARG A 57 1.47 -8.02 35.20
N GLU A 58 2.00 -9.13 34.76
CA GLU A 58 3.24 -9.65 35.30
C GLU A 58 4.32 -8.60 35.10
N GLU A 59 4.76 -8.00 36.18
CA GLU A 59 5.95 -7.15 36.21
C GLU A 59 7.13 -8.00 35.78
N VAL A 60 7.72 -7.66 34.61
CA VAL A 60 9.02 -8.18 34.19
C VAL A 60 10.05 -7.61 35.18
N PRO A 61 10.73 -8.44 35.97
CA PRO A 61 11.73 -7.94 36.91
C PRO A 61 12.94 -7.39 36.12
N ASP A 62 13.28 -6.14 36.38
CA ASP A 62 14.55 -5.48 35.97
C ASP A 62 15.75 -6.06 36.75
N GLU A 63 15.94 -7.35 36.72
CA GLU A 63 17.22 -7.97 37.08
C GLU A 63 17.84 -8.61 35.85
N VAL A 64 18.73 -7.86 35.22
CA VAL A 64 19.77 -8.44 34.37
C VAL A 64 20.63 -9.32 35.27
N LYS A 65 20.19 -10.56 35.52
CA LYS A 65 21.06 -11.59 36.11
C LYS A 65 22.23 -11.76 35.14
N GLU A 66 23.42 -11.46 35.64
CA GLU A 66 24.67 -11.85 34.99
C GLU A 66 24.50 -13.30 34.49
N ALA A 67 24.60 -13.50 33.18
CA ALA A 67 24.48 -14.82 32.59
C ALA A 67 25.55 -15.70 33.23
N GLY A 68 25.11 -16.74 33.90
CA GLY A 68 26.01 -17.80 34.38
C GLY A 68 26.78 -18.42 33.21
N PRO A 69 27.81 -19.23 33.48
CA PRO A 69 28.63 -19.81 32.41
C PRO A 69 27.73 -20.49 31.39
N VAL A 70 27.83 -20.05 30.12
CA VAL A 70 27.07 -20.60 28.99
C VAL A 70 27.34 -22.10 28.94
N PRO A 71 26.31 -22.96 28.89
CA PRO A 71 26.51 -24.40 28.75
C PRO A 71 27.37 -24.69 27.52
N ALA A 72 28.26 -25.67 27.59
CA ALA A 72 29.17 -26.03 26.48
C ALA A 72 28.45 -26.33 25.14
N LEU A 73 27.13 -26.60 25.18
CA LEU A 73 26.26 -26.80 24.00
C LEU A 73 25.66 -25.48 23.46
N ALA A 74 25.76 -24.37 24.18
CA ALA A 74 25.29 -23.06 23.69
C ALA A 74 26.43 -22.26 23.02
N ASP A 75 27.24 -22.94 22.23
CA ASP A 75 28.35 -22.37 21.47
C ASP A 75 27.90 -22.09 20.03
N PRO A 76 27.85 -20.81 19.59
CA PRO A 76 27.50 -20.45 18.21
C PRO A 76 28.42 -21.07 17.16
N ASP A 77 29.73 -21.16 17.46
CA ASP A 77 30.72 -21.74 16.53
C ASP A 77 30.50 -23.24 16.37
N ALA A 78 30.12 -23.93 17.45
CA ALA A 78 29.77 -25.34 17.41
C ALA A 78 28.50 -25.60 16.57
N LEU A 79 27.48 -24.74 16.69
CA LEU A 79 26.29 -24.81 15.85
C LEU A 79 26.64 -24.61 14.36
N SER A 80 27.47 -23.61 14.03
CA SER A 80 27.90 -23.36 12.66
C SER A 80 28.63 -24.55 12.06
N ALA A 81 29.57 -25.14 12.80
CA ALA A 81 30.31 -26.34 12.37
C ALA A 81 29.42 -27.57 12.20
N ALA A 82 28.41 -27.74 13.07
CA ALA A 82 27.43 -28.83 12.96
C ALA A 82 26.53 -28.65 11.72
N LEU A 83 26.15 -27.40 11.39
CA LEU A 83 25.42 -27.10 10.16
C LEU A 83 26.23 -27.35 8.90
N ASP A 84 27.53 -26.97 8.90
CA ASP A 84 28.44 -27.29 7.79
C ASP A 84 28.51 -28.82 7.54
N ALA A 85 28.63 -29.59 8.59
CA ALA A 85 28.64 -31.05 8.50
C ALA A 85 27.28 -31.60 8.01
N PHE A 86 26.17 -31.03 8.47
CA PHE A 86 24.82 -31.46 8.05
C PHE A 86 24.56 -31.15 6.57
N LEU A 87 24.90 -29.96 6.10
CA LEU A 87 24.72 -29.52 4.71
C LEU A 87 25.63 -30.29 3.74
N ALA A 88 26.81 -30.72 4.21
CA ALA A 88 27.75 -31.52 3.41
C ALA A 88 27.45 -33.05 3.39
N SER A 89 26.53 -33.51 4.26
CA SER A 89 26.31 -34.96 4.47
C SER A 89 25.30 -35.57 3.52
N PRO A 90 25.57 -36.83 3.02
CA PRO A 90 24.51 -37.60 2.37
C PRO A 90 23.40 -37.98 3.37
N ARG A 91 22.17 -38.06 2.88
CA ARG A 91 20.90 -38.27 3.63
C ARG A 91 20.89 -39.37 4.73
N LEU A 92 21.83 -40.31 4.75
CA LEU A 92 21.85 -41.43 5.69
C LEU A 92 22.45 -41.13 7.08
N GLU A 93 23.23 -40.06 7.24
CA GLU A 93 23.78 -39.62 8.53
C GLU A 93 22.98 -38.47 9.17
N GLY A 94 22.00 -37.90 8.46
CA GLY A 94 21.25 -36.71 8.83
C GLY A 94 20.48 -36.81 10.15
N GLU A 95 19.92 -37.99 10.52
CA GLU A 95 19.16 -38.14 11.76
C GLU A 95 20.00 -38.03 13.05
N ARG A 96 21.26 -38.39 13.00
CA ARG A 96 22.16 -38.26 14.16
C ARG A 96 22.60 -36.80 14.31
N GLN A 97 22.99 -36.20 13.22
CA GLN A 97 23.42 -34.80 13.15
C GLN A 97 22.25 -33.89 13.50
N ALA A 98 21.03 -34.13 13.00
CA ALA A 98 19.85 -33.40 13.38
C ALA A 98 19.58 -33.41 14.88
N ARG A 99 19.79 -34.56 15.57
CA ARG A 99 19.65 -34.64 17.03
C ARG A 99 20.70 -33.83 17.81
N GLU A 100 21.95 -33.83 17.32
CA GLU A 100 23.02 -33.02 17.92
C GLU A 100 22.74 -31.54 17.75
N ILE A 101 22.31 -31.10 16.56
CA ILE A 101 21.90 -29.72 16.28
C ILE A 101 20.70 -29.34 17.15
N HIS A 102 19.70 -30.20 17.31
CA HIS A 102 18.55 -29.96 18.17
C HIS A 102 18.96 -29.61 19.63
N GLN A 103 19.89 -30.37 20.19
CA GLN A 103 20.40 -30.08 21.53
C GLN A 103 21.14 -28.74 21.63
N MET A 104 21.88 -28.36 20.58
CA MET A 104 22.53 -27.04 20.52
C MET A 104 21.49 -25.92 20.40
N VAL A 105 20.45 -26.09 19.60
CA VAL A 105 19.34 -25.15 19.45
C VAL A 105 18.65 -24.92 20.79
N ASP A 106 18.34 -26.01 21.53
CA ASP A 106 17.70 -25.90 22.87
C ASP A 106 18.61 -25.16 23.86
N ALA A 107 19.91 -25.42 23.83
CA ALA A 107 20.88 -24.72 24.69
C ALA A 107 21.01 -23.23 24.34
N LEU A 108 21.05 -22.89 23.06
CA LEU A 108 21.09 -21.48 22.59
C LEU A 108 19.80 -20.73 22.91
N ARG A 109 18.63 -21.38 22.78
CA ARG A 109 17.35 -20.84 23.22
C ARG A 109 17.33 -20.57 24.71
N ALA A 110 17.76 -21.52 25.53
CA ALA A 110 17.85 -21.38 26.98
C ALA A 110 18.80 -20.25 27.39
N ALA A 111 19.85 -20.00 26.62
CA ALA A 111 20.80 -18.90 26.80
C ALA A 111 20.31 -17.57 26.20
N ASN A 112 19.13 -17.53 25.56
CA ASN A 112 18.60 -16.40 24.81
C ASN A 112 19.55 -15.89 23.71
N ALA A 113 20.36 -16.77 23.13
CA ALA A 113 21.29 -16.48 22.05
C ALA A 113 20.57 -16.61 20.68
N LEU A 114 19.79 -15.59 20.32
CA LEU A 114 18.89 -15.63 19.17
C LEU A 114 19.57 -15.32 17.85
N GLU A 115 20.64 -14.53 17.82
CA GLU A 115 21.37 -14.18 16.58
C GLU A 115 21.97 -15.41 15.88
N PRO A 116 22.69 -16.33 16.56
CA PRO A 116 23.17 -17.56 15.92
C PRO A 116 22.07 -18.44 15.35
N LEU A 117 20.90 -18.45 15.96
CA LEU A 117 19.74 -19.18 15.44
C LEU A 117 19.16 -18.50 14.19
N ALA A 118 19.11 -17.18 14.16
CA ALA A 118 18.71 -16.46 12.98
C ALA A 118 19.67 -16.68 11.79
N ASP A 119 20.98 -16.64 12.05
CA ASP A 119 22.00 -16.97 11.05
C ASP A 119 21.84 -18.41 10.53
N ALA A 120 21.56 -19.35 11.42
CA ALA A 120 21.33 -20.75 11.06
C ALA A 120 20.09 -20.94 10.17
N VAL A 121 18.98 -20.27 10.48
CA VAL A 121 17.76 -20.29 9.67
C VAL A 121 18.03 -19.70 8.28
N GLU A 122 18.68 -18.55 8.20
CA GLU A 122 19.04 -17.93 6.92
C GLU A 122 19.88 -18.87 6.07
N ARG A 123 20.90 -19.51 6.65
CA ARG A 123 21.78 -20.45 5.95
C ARG A 123 21.02 -21.66 5.43
N LEU A 124 20.24 -22.33 6.27
CA LEU A 124 19.48 -23.52 5.89
C LEU A 124 18.53 -23.25 4.72
N VAL A 125 17.82 -22.12 4.76
CA VAL A 125 16.92 -21.74 3.67
C VAL A 125 17.68 -21.35 2.41
N THR A 126 18.83 -20.67 2.52
CA THR A 126 19.57 -20.16 1.36
C THR A 126 20.40 -21.24 0.67
N GLU A 127 21.07 -22.10 1.45
CA GLU A 127 22.00 -23.11 0.92
C GLU A 127 21.31 -24.43 0.55
N ALA A 128 20.11 -24.71 1.10
CA ALA A 128 19.39 -25.97 0.94
C ALA A 128 17.86 -25.80 0.84
N SER A 129 17.40 -24.80 0.07
CA SER A 129 15.97 -24.45 -0.08
C SER A 129 15.08 -25.58 -0.58
N ASP A 130 15.63 -26.56 -1.30
CA ASP A 130 14.90 -27.70 -1.86
C ASP A 130 14.99 -28.97 -1.00
N ASP A 131 15.68 -28.91 0.15
CA ASP A 131 15.85 -30.04 1.05
C ASP A 131 14.86 -29.98 2.20
N GLU A 132 13.91 -30.91 2.25
CA GLU A 132 12.86 -31.00 3.25
C GLU A 132 13.43 -31.10 4.70
N ALA A 133 14.57 -31.78 4.87
CA ALA A 133 15.20 -31.93 6.17
C ALA A 133 15.81 -30.60 6.67
N SER A 134 16.39 -29.84 5.76
CA SER A 134 16.93 -28.49 6.05
C SER A 134 15.82 -27.52 6.41
N LEU A 135 14.71 -27.53 5.69
CA LEU A 135 13.55 -26.69 6.00
C LEU A 135 12.91 -27.10 7.33
N ALA A 136 12.77 -28.39 7.64
CA ALA A 136 12.28 -28.86 8.92
C ALA A 136 13.20 -28.46 10.08
N LEU A 137 14.52 -28.46 9.86
CA LEU A 137 15.49 -27.99 10.86
C LEU A 137 15.43 -26.48 11.05
N ALA A 138 15.24 -25.71 9.97
CA ALA A 138 15.03 -24.29 10.06
C ALA A 138 13.76 -23.94 10.86
N ASP A 139 12.65 -24.62 10.57
CA ASP A 139 11.37 -24.47 11.27
C ASP A 139 11.52 -24.75 12.78
N LEU A 140 12.27 -25.79 13.11
CA LEU A 140 12.59 -26.09 14.51
C LEU A 140 13.30 -24.92 15.22
N MET A 141 14.16 -24.16 14.53
CA MET A 141 14.92 -23.05 15.11
C MET A 141 14.07 -21.79 15.27
N VAL A 142 12.98 -21.67 14.53
CA VAL A 142 12.13 -20.47 14.54
C VAL A 142 11.37 -20.37 15.87
N THR A 143 11.47 -19.22 16.46
CA THR A 143 10.66 -18.73 17.61
C THR A 143 10.30 -17.28 17.31
N ALA A 144 9.34 -16.73 18.06
CA ALA A 144 8.99 -15.31 17.92
C ALA A 144 10.23 -14.39 18.01
N GLY A 145 11.16 -14.69 18.92
CA GLY A 145 12.40 -13.92 19.07
C GLY A 145 13.35 -14.05 17.86
N VAL A 146 13.50 -15.24 17.28
CA VAL A 146 14.31 -15.47 16.08
C VAL A 146 13.66 -14.77 14.88
N ALA A 147 12.35 -14.93 14.71
CA ALA A 147 11.59 -14.27 13.65
C ALA A 147 11.73 -12.73 13.74
N SER A 148 11.65 -12.15 14.94
CA SER A 148 11.86 -10.72 15.17
C SER A 148 13.28 -10.24 14.78
N ARG A 149 14.31 -11.09 14.98
CA ARG A 149 15.69 -10.76 14.54
C ARG A 149 15.79 -10.73 13.01
N ILE A 150 15.21 -11.71 12.33
CA ILE A 150 15.18 -11.75 10.87
C ILE A 150 14.38 -10.56 10.32
N ALA A 151 13.23 -10.23 10.92
CA ALA A 151 12.44 -9.05 10.53
C ALA A 151 13.26 -7.75 10.71
N ALA A 152 13.98 -7.59 11.83
CA ALA A 152 14.84 -6.42 12.05
C ALA A 152 15.93 -6.28 10.97
N ARG A 153 16.54 -7.38 10.54
CA ARG A 153 17.51 -7.39 9.43
C ARG A 153 16.84 -6.93 8.13
N LEU A 154 15.66 -7.46 7.81
CA LEU A 154 14.90 -7.05 6.62
C LEU A 154 14.60 -5.55 6.61
N GLY A 155 14.23 -4.98 7.76
CA GLY A 155 13.93 -3.55 7.88
C GLY A 155 15.15 -2.63 7.68
N THR A 156 16.36 -3.13 7.86
CA THR A 156 17.60 -2.33 7.76
C THR A 156 18.43 -2.64 6.52
N GLU A 157 18.18 -3.75 5.83
CA GLU A 157 18.98 -4.18 4.67
C GLU A 157 18.72 -3.29 3.46
N ARG A 158 19.81 -2.67 2.95
CA ARG A 158 19.77 -1.76 1.79
C ARG A 158 20.24 -2.42 0.50
N ASP A 159 21.01 -3.51 0.61
CA ASP A 159 21.42 -4.29 -0.55
C ASP A 159 20.25 -5.08 -1.11
N GLU A 160 19.99 -4.94 -2.41
CA GLU A 160 18.83 -5.56 -3.06
C GLU A 160 18.93 -7.08 -3.09
N GLU A 161 20.11 -7.63 -3.39
CA GLU A 161 20.31 -9.07 -3.49
C GLU A 161 20.10 -9.73 -2.13
N ARG A 162 20.68 -9.13 -1.09
CA ARG A 162 20.55 -9.61 0.27
C ARG A 162 19.11 -9.49 0.80
N ARG A 163 18.41 -8.42 0.42
CA ARG A 163 17.00 -8.25 0.75
C ARG A 163 16.12 -9.31 0.11
N GLN A 164 16.39 -9.68 -1.15
CA GLN A 164 15.69 -10.79 -1.82
C GLN A 164 15.94 -12.13 -1.11
N HIS A 165 17.15 -12.37 -0.61
CA HIS A 165 17.43 -13.54 0.23
C HIS A 165 16.59 -13.55 1.51
N LEU A 166 16.51 -12.41 2.21
CA LEU A 166 15.68 -12.29 3.41
C LEU A 166 14.20 -12.50 3.11
N PHE A 167 13.69 -12.02 1.98
CA PHE A 167 12.33 -12.32 1.54
C PHE A 167 12.12 -13.82 1.32
N ALA A 168 13.07 -14.51 0.71
CA ALA A 168 12.99 -15.97 0.55
C ALA A 168 12.95 -16.70 1.90
N VAL A 169 13.77 -16.23 2.87
CA VAL A 169 13.75 -16.75 4.25
C VAL A 169 12.39 -16.52 4.91
N CYS A 170 11.85 -15.31 4.83
CA CYS A 170 10.54 -14.98 5.37
C CYS A 170 9.46 -15.91 4.80
N LYS A 171 9.47 -16.13 3.50
CA LYS A 171 8.51 -16.99 2.81
C LYS A 171 8.63 -18.46 3.23
N ALA A 172 9.85 -18.96 3.39
CA ALA A 172 10.10 -20.35 3.77
C ALA A 172 9.65 -20.62 5.22
N VAL A 173 9.90 -19.70 6.12
CA VAL A 173 9.49 -19.79 7.53
C VAL A 173 7.97 -19.66 7.69
N GLY A 174 7.33 -18.82 6.88
CA GLY A 174 5.86 -18.77 6.81
C GLY A 174 5.19 -17.93 7.91
N PRO A 175 4.15 -18.47 8.63
CA PRO A 175 3.27 -17.67 9.48
C PRO A 175 3.96 -16.94 10.63
N GLU A 176 4.97 -17.52 11.24
CA GLU A 176 5.73 -16.92 12.33
C GLU A 176 6.43 -15.63 11.88
N MET A 177 6.94 -15.64 10.65
CA MET A 177 7.52 -14.43 10.05
C MET A 177 6.48 -13.38 9.72
N ALA A 178 5.29 -13.77 9.25
CA ALA A 178 4.21 -12.83 9.01
C ALA A 178 3.80 -12.09 10.30
N ILE A 179 3.72 -12.79 11.44
CA ILE A 179 3.46 -12.18 12.75
C ILE A 179 4.58 -11.21 13.13
N ALA A 180 5.84 -11.65 13.07
CA ALA A 180 6.99 -10.81 13.45
C ALA A 180 7.13 -9.56 12.56
N ILE A 181 6.82 -9.69 11.26
CA ILE A 181 6.84 -8.56 10.32
C ILE A 181 5.67 -7.61 10.60
N SER A 182 4.48 -8.12 10.92
CA SER A 182 3.33 -7.31 11.32
C SER A 182 3.63 -6.47 12.56
N ASP A 183 4.27 -7.07 13.58
CA ASP A 183 4.69 -6.37 14.79
C ASP A 183 5.72 -5.28 14.45
N ALA A 184 6.76 -5.64 13.68
CA ALA A 184 7.80 -4.70 13.25
C ALA A 184 7.23 -3.56 12.39
N LEU A 185 6.27 -3.83 11.52
CA LEU A 185 5.54 -2.84 10.72
C LEU A 185 4.74 -1.88 11.58
N SER A 186 4.15 -2.39 12.66
CA SER A 186 3.36 -1.60 13.61
C SER A 186 4.21 -0.66 14.47
N ASP A 187 5.48 -1.01 14.71
CA ASP A 187 6.37 -0.27 15.61
C ASP A 187 7.38 0.63 14.86
N THR A 188 7.51 0.49 13.52
CA THR A 188 8.53 1.24 12.78
C THR A 188 8.08 2.62 12.36
N ASN A 189 8.97 3.61 12.55
CA ASN A 189 8.85 4.96 11.96
C ASN A 189 9.75 5.14 10.72
N ASP A 190 10.62 4.17 10.41
CA ASP A 190 11.47 4.23 9.23
C ASP A 190 10.68 3.90 7.95
N ARG A 191 10.73 4.79 6.96
CA ARG A 191 10.00 4.67 5.69
C ARG A 191 10.44 3.45 4.87
N PHE A 192 11.74 3.20 4.85
CA PHE A 192 12.30 2.09 4.11
C PHE A 192 11.91 0.76 4.76
N ALA A 193 12.07 0.66 6.09
CA ALA A 193 11.65 -0.52 6.84
C ALA A 193 10.17 -0.82 6.64
N ARG A 194 9.31 0.22 6.73
CA ARG A 194 7.87 0.09 6.47
C ARG A 194 7.59 -0.50 5.10
N ARG A 195 8.23 0.03 4.05
CA ARG A 195 8.06 -0.49 2.70
C ARG A 195 8.50 -1.94 2.58
N SER A 196 9.69 -2.28 3.11
CA SER A 196 10.19 -3.65 3.11
C SER A 196 9.25 -4.62 3.83
N PHE A 197 8.67 -4.20 4.96
CA PHE A 197 7.71 -5.03 5.70
C PHE A 197 6.38 -5.18 4.95
N MET A 198 5.88 -4.13 4.32
CA MET A 198 4.69 -4.22 3.48
C MET A 198 4.90 -5.15 2.28
N ASP A 199 6.03 -5.01 1.57
CA ASP A 199 6.39 -5.89 0.45
C ASP A 199 6.47 -7.35 0.91
N ALA A 200 7.03 -7.61 2.09
CA ALA A 200 7.08 -8.95 2.68
C ALA A 200 5.68 -9.49 3.03
N MET A 201 4.82 -8.66 3.62
CA MET A 201 3.44 -9.06 3.93
C MET A 201 2.64 -9.41 2.67
N VAL A 202 2.79 -8.63 1.61
CA VAL A 202 2.16 -8.93 0.30
C VAL A 202 2.65 -10.26 -0.26
N MET A 203 3.93 -10.57 -0.12
CA MET A 203 4.53 -11.81 -0.62
C MET A 203 3.94 -13.08 0.05
N PHE A 204 3.50 -13.01 1.30
CA PHE A 204 2.83 -14.13 1.97
C PHE A 204 1.48 -14.47 1.32
N GLY A 205 0.82 -13.52 0.66
CA GLY A 205 -0.47 -13.74 0.00
C GLY A 205 -1.49 -14.34 0.94
N SER A 206 -2.09 -15.47 0.53
CA SER A 206 -3.12 -16.17 1.34
C SER A 206 -2.60 -16.70 2.67
N THR A 207 -1.31 -17.04 2.78
CA THR A 207 -0.71 -17.55 4.04
C THR A 207 -0.64 -16.45 5.11
N GLY A 208 -0.41 -15.20 4.70
CA GLY A 208 -0.38 -14.05 5.60
C GLY A 208 -1.77 -13.48 5.92
N MET A 209 -2.82 -13.93 5.23
CA MET A 209 -4.16 -13.34 5.33
C MET A 209 -4.68 -13.30 6.76
N VAL A 210 -4.47 -14.36 7.55
CA VAL A 210 -4.92 -14.41 8.96
C VAL A 210 -4.29 -13.29 9.78
N VAL A 211 -3.01 -12.97 9.54
CA VAL A 211 -2.32 -11.87 10.24
C VAL A 211 -2.88 -10.52 9.77
N VAL A 212 -3.11 -10.35 8.48
CA VAL A 212 -3.69 -9.11 7.93
C VAL A 212 -5.12 -8.89 8.44
N GLU A 213 -5.92 -9.96 8.61
CA GLU A 213 -7.24 -9.87 9.24
C GLU A 213 -7.15 -9.35 10.68
N GLN A 214 -6.19 -9.82 11.47
CA GLN A 214 -5.96 -9.31 12.82
C GLN A 214 -5.52 -7.84 12.82
N MET A 215 -4.71 -7.41 11.84
CA MET A 215 -4.33 -6.01 11.68
C MET A 215 -5.54 -5.11 11.34
N VAL A 216 -6.52 -5.59 10.60
CA VAL A 216 -7.77 -4.85 10.31
C VAL A 216 -8.61 -4.63 11.57
N GLU A 217 -8.50 -5.52 12.55
CA GLU A 217 -9.22 -5.44 13.84
C GLU A 217 -8.44 -4.67 14.92
N ASP A 218 -7.25 -4.14 14.63
CA ASP A 218 -6.43 -3.37 15.57
C ASP A 218 -7.13 -2.05 15.97
N ASN A 219 -6.81 -1.51 17.14
CA ASN A 219 -7.33 -0.23 17.61
C ASN A 219 -6.58 0.98 17.04
N ARG A 220 -5.40 0.78 16.47
CA ARG A 220 -4.51 1.81 15.93
C ARG A 220 -4.84 2.02 14.46
N TRP A 221 -5.31 3.21 14.09
CA TRP A 221 -5.70 3.55 12.72
C TRP A 221 -4.60 3.28 11.68
N PHE A 222 -3.33 3.49 12.03
CA PHE A 222 -2.20 3.29 11.11
C PHE A 222 -1.92 1.80 10.84
N VAL A 223 -2.21 0.91 11.79
CA VAL A 223 -2.13 -0.54 11.58
C VAL A 223 -3.22 -0.98 10.61
N ILE A 224 -4.46 -0.53 10.83
CA ILE A 224 -5.59 -0.81 9.95
C ILE A 224 -5.31 -0.27 8.54
N ARG A 225 -4.80 0.96 8.42
CA ARG A 225 -4.43 1.54 7.13
C ARG A 225 -3.38 0.69 6.39
N ASN A 226 -2.33 0.25 7.09
CA ASN A 226 -1.31 -0.62 6.50
C ASN A 226 -1.92 -1.96 6.06
N ALA A 227 -2.82 -2.55 6.85
CA ALA A 227 -3.55 -3.77 6.47
C ALA A 227 -4.36 -3.57 5.19
N VAL A 228 -5.10 -2.45 5.08
CA VAL A 228 -5.89 -2.11 3.89
C VAL A 228 -5.00 -1.95 2.66
N ALA A 229 -3.84 -1.29 2.79
CA ALA A 229 -2.87 -1.17 1.70
C ALA A 229 -2.35 -2.54 1.25
N ILE A 230 -2.00 -3.43 2.19
CA ILE A 230 -1.58 -4.81 1.90
C ILE A 230 -2.70 -5.58 1.19
N LEU A 231 -3.93 -5.48 1.66
CA LEU A 231 -5.09 -6.13 1.03
C LEU A 231 -5.32 -5.66 -0.41
N GLY A 232 -5.10 -4.36 -0.68
CA GLY A 232 -5.17 -3.80 -2.03
C GLY A 232 -4.10 -4.34 -2.99
N GLU A 233 -2.96 -4.81 -2.46
CA GLU A 233 -1.92 -5.48 -3.25
C GLU A 233 -2.19 -6.97 -3.44
N VAL A 234 -2.65 -7.65 -2.38
CA VAL A 234 -2.92 -9.10 -2.39
C VAL A 234 -4.15 -9.42 -3.24
N GLY A 235 -5.21 -8.64 -3.12
CA GLY A 235 -6.44 -8.82 -3.89
C GLY A 235 -7.28 -10.04 -3.47
N GLY A 236 -8.27 -10.35 -4.31
CA GLY A 236 -9.22 -11.47 -4.10
C GLY A 236 -10.45 -11.08 -3.28
N ASP A 237 -11.46 -11.95 -3.30
CA ASP A 237 -12.78 -11.66 -2.71
C ASP A 237 -12.71 -11.33 -1.20
N ARG A 238 -11.86 -12.08 -0.48
CA ARG A 238 -11.68 -11.85 0.96
C ARG A 238 -11.04 -10.49 1.26
N ALA A 239 -10.08 -10.05 0.44
CA ALA A 239 -9.49 -8.73 0.56
C ALA A 239 -10.54 -7.63 0.32
N VAL A 240 -11.38 -7.79 -0.71
CA VAL A 240 -12.48 -6.85 -0.99
C VAL A 240 -13.47 -6.75 0.19
N GLU A 241 -13.85 -7.89 0.80
CA GLU A 241 -14.73 -7.90 1.98
C GLU A 241 -14.11 -7.10 3.15
N LEU A 242 -12.84 -7.37 3.47
CA LEU A 242 -12.14 -6.72 4.57
C LEU A 242 -11.98 -5.22 4.30
N ILE A 243 -11.53 -4.83 3.11
CA ILE A 243 -11.42 -3.41 2.72
C ILE A 243 -12.79 -2.73 2.83
N THR A 244 -13.85 -3.37 2.35
CA THR A 244 -15.21 -2.82 2.41
C THR A 244 -15.66 -2.53 3.84
N SER A 245 -15.31 -3.39 4.81
CA SER A 245 -15.64 -3.17 6.22
C SER A 245 -15.00 -1.90 6.78
N THR A 246 -13.84 -1.48 6.26
CA THR A 246 -13.12 -0.30 6.73
C THR A 246 -13.64 1.03 6.15
N LEU A 247 -14.52 1.00 5.14
CA LEU A 247 -15.16 2.22 4.62
C LEU A 247 -16.04 2.94 5.65
N ALA A 248 -16.47 2.27 6.71
CA ALA A 248 -17.20 2.85 7.82
C ALA A 248 -16.31 3.24 9.01
N HIS A 249 -15.00 3.16 8.89
CA HIS A 249 -14.07 3.47 9.98
C HIS A 249 -14.18 4.94 10.40
N THR A 250 -13.96 5.24 11.69
CA THR A 250 -14.07 6.60 12.22
C THR A 250 -12.98 7.54 11.69
N ASP A 251 -11.78 7.04 11.44
CA ASP A 251 -10.65 7.80 10.91
C ASP A 251 -10.73 7.90 9.38
N GLY A 252 -10.70 9.14 8.84
CA GLY A 252 -10.78 9.43 7.40
C GLY A 252 -9.61 8.85 6.60
N ARG A 253 -8.42 8.76 7.21
CA ARG A 253 -7.23 8.19 6.55
C ARG A 253 -7.38 6.70 6.24
N VAL A 254 -8.08 5.96 7.10
CA VAL A 254 -8.42 4.55 6.86
C VAL A 254 -9.42 4.45 5.71
N ARG A 255 -10.49 5.28 5.72
CA ARG A 255 -11.50 5.30 4.65
C ARG A 255 -10.90 5.70 3.29
N ARG A 256 -9.99 6.69 3.29
CA ARG A 256 -9.22 7.09 2.11
C ARG A 256 -8.41 5.91 1.54
N GLU A 257 -7.66 5.22 2.39
CA GLU A 257 -6.86 4.05 1.97
C GLU A 257 -7.75 2.94 1.39
N ALA A 258 -8.92 2.69 2.01
CA ALA A 258 -9.89 1.74 1.49
C ALA A 258 -10.37 2.08 0.07
N LEU A 259 -10.60 3.37 -0.21
CA LEU A 259 -10.96 3.85 -1.55
C LEU A 259 -9.84 3.65 -2.56
N LEU A 260 -8.58 3.92 -2.18
CA LEU A 260 -7.42 3.67 -3.03
C LEU A 260 -7.26 2.18 -3.34
N ALA A 261 -7.36 1.33 -2.33
CA ALA A 261 -7.29 -0.13 -2.48
C ALA A 261 -8.42 -0.67 -3.39
N LEU A 262 -9.67 -0.25 -3.19
CA LEU A 262 -10.80 -0.62 -4.05
C LEU A 262 -10.61 -0.14 -5.49
N THR A 263 -10.07 1.06 -5.68
CA THR A 263 -9.79 1.59 -7.02
C THR A 263 -8.77 0.72 -7.74
N LYS A 264 -7.74 0.28 -7.03
CA LYS A 264 -6.71 -0.59 -7.57
C LYS A 264 -7.26 -1.98 -7.94
N LEU A 265 -8.12 -2.54 -7.10
CA LEU A 265 -8.75 -3.83 -7.35
C LEU A 265 -9.76 -3.77 -8.50
N GLY A 266 -10.42 -2.63 -8.67
CA GLY A 266 -11.38 -2.43 -9.75
C GLY A 266 -12.69 -3.18 -9.55
N GLY A 267 -13.43 -3.35 -10.65
CA GLY A 267 -14.69 -4.10 -10.67
C GLY A 267 -15.93 -3.24 -10.44
N GLU A 268 -17.10 -3.82 -10.75
CA GLU A 268 -18.39 -3.11 -10.67
C GLU A 268 -18.78 -2.82 -9.22
N ASP A 269 -18.50 -3.75 -8.30
CA ASP A 269 -18.81 -3.61 -6.88
C ASP A 269 -17.99 -2.47 -6.25
N ALA A 270 -16.71 -2.34 -6.62
CA ALA A 270 -15.87 -1.22 -6.20
C ALA A 270 -16.48 0.12 -6.61
N GLY A 271 -17.02 0.22 -7.83
CA GLY A 271 -17.70 1.41 -8.32
C GLY A 271 -18.95 1.79 -7.49
N MET A 272 -19.69 0.81 -6.96
CA MET A 272 -20.83 1.09 -6.07
C MET A 272 -20.39 1.61 -4.70
N LEU A 273 -19.35 1.04 -4.14
CA LEU A 273 -18.79 1.44 -2.84
C LEU A 273 -18.23 2.87 -2.91
N VAL A 274 -17.43 3.16 -3.94
CA VAL A 274 -16.87 4.49 -4.21
C VAL A 274 -17.99 5.54 -4.33
N TYR A 275 -19.09 5.24 -5.02
CA TYR A 275 -20.23 6.14 -5.12
C TYR A 275 -20.77 6.57 -3.75
N GLY A 276 -20.87 5.66 -2.79
CA GLY A 276 -21.32 5.95 -1.42
C GLY A 276 -20.43 6.93 -0.67
N MET A 277 -19.14 7.02 -1.03
CA MET A 277 -18.12 7.82 -0.35
C MET A 277 -17.92 9.23 -0.91
N LEU A 278 -18.63 9.59 -1.99
CA LEU A 278 -18.52 10.94 -2.59
C LEU A 278 -18.97 12.08 -1.66
N GLN A 279 -19.71 11.78 -0.59
CA GLN A 279 -20.18 12.74 0.41
C GLN A 279 -19.54 12.52 1.78
N ASP A 280 -18.36 11.94 1.83
CA ASP A 280 -17.64 11.70 3.08
C ASP A 280 -17.40 13.03 3.83
N PRO A 281 -17.49 13.07 5.17
CA PRO A 281 -17.18 14.26 5.94
C PRO A 281 -15.72 14.72 5.80
N ASP A 282 -14.80 13.78 5.56
CA ASP A 282 -13.37 14.04 5.39
C ASP A 282 -13.06 14.45 3.94
N PRO A 283 -12.39 15.58 3.68
CA PRO A 283 -12.09 16.04 2.33
C PRO A 283 -11.14 15.10 1.57
N ASP A 284 -10.18 14.47 2.24
CA ASP A 284 -9.25 13.55 1.58
C ASP A 284 -9.96 12.27 1.14
N ALA A 285 -10.92 11.79 1.91
CA ALA A 285 -11.76 10.66 1.51
C ALA A 285 -12.69 11.05 0.33
N ARG A 286 -13.28 12.28 0.32
CA ARG A 286 -14.05 12.75 -0.84
C ARG A 286 -13.20 12.89 -2.10
N LEU A 287 -11.96 13.41 -1.93
CA LEU A 287 -11.00 13.51 -3.03
C LEU A 287 -10.71 12.12 -3.62
N ALA A 288 -10.37 11.14 -2.77
CA ALA A 288 -10.12 9.77 -3.21
C ALA A 288 -11.34 9.14 -3.88
N ALA A 289 -12.54 9.37 -3.34
CA ALA A 289 -13.79 8.88 -3.93
C ALA A 289 -14.06 9.50 -5.32
N ALA A 290 -13.84 10.81 -5.48
CA ALA A 290 -14.00 11.47 -6.77
C ALA A 290 -13.02 10.92 -7.82
N MET A 291 -11.75 10.78 -7.47
CA MET A 291 -10.75 10.18 -8.35
C MET A 291 -11.10 8.74 -8.75
N ALA A 292 -11.44 7.92 -7.76
CA ALA A 292 -11.86 6.54 -7.96
C ALA A 292 -13.07 6.43 -8.89
N ALA A 293 -14.06 7.33 -8.73
CA ALA A 293 -15.24 7.37 -9.60
C ALA A 293 -14.89 7.66 -11.07
N GLY A 294 -13.87 8.50 -11.29
CA GLY A 294 -13.34 8.78 -12.63
C GLY A 294 -12.55 7.60 -13.21
N GLU A 295 -11.66 6.99 -12.42
CA GLU A 295 -10.84 5.84 -12.84
C GLU A 295 -11.69 4.62 -13.18
N LEU A 296 -12.63 4.30 -12.32
CA LEU A 296 -13.54 3.17 -12.51
C LEU A 296 -14.68 3.47 -13.48
N LYS A 297 -14.73 4.70 -14.05
CA LYS A 297 -15.78 5.17 -14.98
C LYS A 297 -17.19 4.92 -14.45
N VAL A 298 -17.42 5.27 -13.18
CA VAL A 298 -18.70 5.07 -12.49
C VAL A 298 -19.75 6.05 -13.05
N GLU A 299 -20.47 5.67 -14.11
CA GLU A 299 -21.42 6.54 -14.81
C GLU A 299 -22.49 7.13 -13.88
N ARG A 300 -22.97 6.35 -12.90
CA ARG A 300 -23.95 6.81 -11.90
C ARG A 300 -23.42 7.94 -11.01
N ALA A 301 -22.11 8.11 -10.90
CA ALA A 301 -21.49 9.19 -10.13
C ALA A 301 -21.65 10.58 -10.78
N LEU A 302 -22.01 10.66 -12.06
CA LEU A 302 -22.15 11.93 -12.77
C LEU A 302 -23.03 12.96 -12.02
N LYS A 303 -24.23 12.58 -11.63
CA LYS A 303 -25.17 13.50 -10.95
C LYS A 303 -24.66 13.94 -9.55
N PRO A 304 -24.18 13.03 -8.68
CA PRO A 304 -23.57 13.42 -7.43
C PRO A 304 -22.36 14.34 -7.61
N LEU A 305 -21.43 14.01 -8.52
CA LEU A 305 -20.25 14.84 -8.80
C LEU A 305 -20.64 16.26 -9.23
N LEU A 306 -21.65 16.39 -10.10
CA LEU A 306 -22.19 17.70 -10.48
C LEU A 306 -22.81 18.46 -9.31
N GLY A 307 -23.54 17.76 -8.43
CA GLY A 307 -24.13 18.36 -7.24
C GLY A 307 -23.07 18.84 -6.24
N ILE A 308 -22.04 18.04 -6.00
CA ILE A 308 -20.94 18.37 -5.10
C ILE A 308 -20.09 19.50 -5.71
N LEU A 309 -19.83 19.48 -7.02
CA LEU A 309 -19.07 20.52 -7.70
C LEU A 309 -19.62 21.93 -7.43
N ASP A 310 -20.93 22.08 -7.34
CA ASP A 310 -21.56 23.38 -7.09
C ASP A 310 -21.35 23.88 -5.64
N SER A 311 -21.16 23.00 -4.66
CA SER A 311 -21.10 23.33 -3.21
C SER A 311 -19.73 23.09 -2.56
N GLU A 312 -18.81 22.37 -3.22
CA GLU A 312 -17.50 22.05 -2.66
C GLU A 312 -16.63 23.30 -2.49
N SER A 313 -16.03 23.42 -1.32
CA SER A 313 -15.14 24.51 -0.95
C SER A 313 -13.67 24.14 -0.96
N ASP A 314 -13.36 22.84 -0.85
CA ASP A 314 -11.99 22.36 -0.93
C ASP A 314 -11.52 22.34 -2.39
N GLU A 315 -10.37 22.98 -2.61
CA GLU A 315 -9.81 23.16 -3.95
C GLU A 315 -9.36 21.83 -4.56
N SER A 316 -8.69 20.99 -3.76
CA SER A 316 -8.18 19.70 -4.20
C SER A 316 -9.31 18.74 -4.55
N VAL A 317 -10.36 18.69 -3.73
CA VAL A 317 -11.58 17.94 -4.01
C VAL A 317 -12.27 18.44 -5.27
N THR A 318 -12.33 19.77 -5.46
CA THR A 318 -12.92 20.38 -6.67
C THR A 318 -12.14 19.96 -7.94
N VAL A 319 -10.80 19.97 -7.88
CA VAL A 319 -9.95 19.52 -8.98
C VAL A 319 -10.19 18.03 -9.27
N ALA A 320 -10.25 17.18 -8.26
CA ALA A 320 -10.52 15.74 -8.42
C ALA A 320 -11.90 15.47 -9.05
N ILE A 321 -12.94 16.23 -8.66
CA ILE A 321 -14.27 16.14 -9.26
C ILE A 321 -14.23 16.52 -10.75
N LEU A 322 -13.52 17.60 -11.10
CA LEU A 322 -13.39 18.03 -12.49
C LEU A 322 -12.65 16.98 -13.33
N GLN A 323 -11.58 16.41 -12.81
CA GLN A 323 -10.86 15.30 -13.45
C GLN A 323 -11.77 14.09 -13.67
N ALA A 324 -12.52 13.68 -12.65
CA ALA A 324 -13.48 12.59 -12.74
C ALA A 324 -14.55 12.83 -13.82
N LEU A 325 -15.14 14.03 -13.85
CA LEU A 325 -16.11 14.43 -14.87
C LEU A 325 -15.50 14.41 -16.29
N GLY A 326 -14.25 14.82 -16.42
CA GLY A 326 -13.51 14.73 -17.66
C GLY A 326 -13.26 13.29 -18.13
N LYS A 327 -12.93 12.36 -17.19
CA LYS A 327 -12.75 10.93 -17.45
C LYS A 327 -14.06 10.22 -17.78
N LEU A 328 -15.16 10.60 -17.13
CA LEU A 328 -16.50 10.10 -17.47
C LEU A 328 -16.94 10.52 -18.88
N GLY A 329 -16.50 11.69 -19.36
CA GLY A 329 -16.72 12.13 -20.71
C GLY A 329 -18.16 12.51 -21.07
N ASP A 330 -19.06 12.67 -20.08
CA ASP A 330 -20.47 12.92 -20.33
C ASP A 330 -20.74 14.36 -20.79
N PRO A 331 -21.37 14.56 -21.96
CA PRO A 331 -21.70 15.90 -22.47
C PRO A 331 -22.55 16.76 -21.51
N GLY A 332 -23.35 16.14 -20.64
CA GLY A 332 -24.19 16.83 -19.65
C GLY A 332 -23.38 17.61 -18.61
N ALA A 333 -22.09 17.28 -18.40
CA ALA A 333 -21.23 17.97 -17.47
C ALA A 333 -20.69 19.31 -17.97
N VAL A 334 -20.68 19.55 -19.28
CA VAL A 334 -20.00 20.70 -19.91
C VAL A 334 -20.41 22.04 -19.30
N ASN A 335 -21.69 22.28 -19.06
CA ASN A 335 -22.17 23.56 -18.53
C ASN A 335 -21.75 23.82 -17.08
N SER A 336 -21.72 22.78 -16.24
CA SER A 336 -21.29 22.90 -14.84
C SER A 336 -19.77 23.08 -14.74
N ILE A 337 -19.01 22.37 -15.56
CA ILE A 337 -17.57 22.53 -15.67
C ILE A 337 -17.22 23.94 -16.17
N ALA A 338 -17.92 24.45 -17.19
CA ALA A 338 -17.69 25.79 -17.75
C ALA A 338 -17.83 26.90 -16.72
N LYS A 339 -18.72 26.76 -15.73
CA LYS A 339 -18.87 27.74 -14.62
C LYS A 339 -17.59 27.83 -13.77
N ARG A 340 -16.87 26.74 -13.62
CA ARG A 340 -15.59 26.70 -12.87
C ARG A 340 -14.40 27.18 -13.71
N ALA A 341 -14.46 27.01 -15.01
CA ALA A 341 -13.42 27.48 -15.95
C ALA A 341 -13.40 29.00 -16.13
N THR A 342 -14.58 29.63 -16.14
CA THR A 342 -14.74 31.05 -16.51
C THR A 342 -14.73 31.96 -15.28
N VAL A 343 -14.12 33.15 -15.42
CA VAL A 343 -14.17 34.20 -14.40
C VAL A 343 -15.46 35.02 -14.59
N SER A 344 -16.29 35.08 -13.55
CA SER A 344 -17.41 35.99 -13.50
C SER A 344 -17.13 37.14 -12.53
N PHE A 345 -17.92 38.22 -12.61
CA PHE A 345 -17.76 39.38 -11.71
C PHE A 345 -17.92 39.00 -10.23
N PHE A 346 -18.66 37.92 -9.95
CA PHE A 346 -19.01 37.48 -8.60
C PHE A 346 -18.26 36.20 -8.15
N SER A 347 -17.53 35.52 -9.04
CA SER A 347 -16.85 34.26 -8.74
C SER A 347 -15.57 34.13 -9.56
N LYS A 348 -14.45 34.02 -8.84
CA LYS A 348 -13.16 33.65 -9.43
C LYS A 348 -12.71 32.35 -8.83
N SER A 349 -12.79 31.28 -9.62
CA SER A 349 -12.21 30.00 -9.21
C SER A 349 -10.68 30.14 -9.10
N PRO A 350 -10.03 29.40 -8.19
CA PRO A 350 -8.57 29.28 -8.13
C PRO A 350 -7.97 28.84 -9.46
N LEU A 351 -6.68 29.09 -9.65
CA LEU A 351 -5.99 28.82 -10.90
C LEU A 351 -6.08 27.35 -11.28
N ASP A 352 -5.76 26.44 -10.33
CA ASP A 352 -5.74 25.00 -10.56
C ASP A 352 -7.13 24.44 -10.91
N VAL A 353 -8.17 24.96 -10.25
CA VAL A 353 -9.57 24.63 -10.57
C VAL A 353 -9.92 25.05 -12.00
N ARG A 354 -9.48 26.23 -12.45
CA ARG A 354 -9.74 26.69 -13.82
C ARG A 354 -9.02 25.84 -14.86
N ILE A 355 -7.75 25.52 -14.62
CA ILE A 355 -6.96 24.64 -15.49
C ILE A 355 -7.59 23.23 -15.56
N ALA A 356 -7.95 22.65 -14.40
CA ALA A 356 -8.62 21.36 -14.34
C ALA A 356 -9.96 21.36 -15.08
N ALA A 357 -10.73 22.47 -15.00
CA ALA A 357 -11.97 22.60 -15.72
C ALA A 357 -11.76 22.62 -17.25
N TYR A 358 -10.75 23.33 -17.75
CA TYR A 358 -10.42 23.31 -19.19
C TYR A 358 -9.94 21.94 -19.65
N ARG A 359 -9.17 21.22 -18.84
CA ARG A 359 -8.78 19.82 -19.12
C ARG A 359 -9.99 18.90 -19.20
N ALA A 360 -10.90 19.01 -18.24
CA ALA A 360 -12.13 18.23 -18.25
C ALA A 360 -12.96 18.52 -19.53
N LEU A 361 -13.10 19.78 -19.93
CA LEU A 361 -13.75 20.18 -21.19
C LEU A 361 -13.04 19.59 -22.41
N TYR A 362 -11.70 19.57 -22.40
CA TYR A 362 -10.90 18.99 -23.47
C TYR A 362 -11.15 17.48 -23.60
N ASN A 363 -11.14 16.76 -22.49
CA ASN A 363 -11.41 15.31 -22.47
C ASN A 363 -12.83 14.97 -22.95
N ILE A 364 -13.83 15.78 -22.58
CA ILE A 364 -15.21 15.58 -23.05
C ILE A 364 -15.35 15.85 -24.56
N GLY A 365 -14.62 16.83 -25.12
CA GLY A 365 -14.42 17.02 -26.53
C GLY A 365 -15.63 17.44 -27.37
N THR A 366 -16.78 17.79 -26.76
CA THR A 366 -17.98 18.22 -27.50
C THR A 366 -17.75 19.52 -28.30
N PRO A 367 -18.52 19.80 -29.36
CA PRO A 367 -18.42 21.08 -30.07
C PRO A 367 -18.59 22.30 -29.17
N HIS A 368 -19.39 22.19 -28.08
CA HIS A 368 -19.52 23.27 -27.11
C HIS A 368 -18.25 23.41 -26.26
N ALA A 369 -17.71 22.33 -25.74
CA ALA A 369 -16.47 22.33 -24.96
C ALA A 369 -15.28 22.91 -25.79
N LYS A 370 -15.14 22.46 -27.04
CA LYS A 370 -14.10 23.00 -27.96
C LYS A 370 -14.23 24.51 -28.19
N ARG A 371 -15.46 25.05 -28.29
CA ARG A 371 -15.65 26.52 -28.40
C ARG A 371 -15.18 27.26 -27.13
N LEU A 372 -15.47 26.72 -25.95
CA LEU A 372 -15.03 27.31 -24.68
C LEU A 372 -13.50 27.29 -24.55
N ILE A 373 -12.85 26.21 -24.93
CA ILE A 373 -11.39 26.10 -24.95
C ILE A 373 -10.78 27.12 -25.92
N ASN A 374 -11.32 27.21 -27.15
CA ASN A 374 -10.83 28.20 -28.13
C ASN A 374 -10.96 29.65 -27.67
N GLN A 375 -11.96 29.97 -26.86
CA GLN A 375 -12.09 31.30 -26.24
C GLN A 375 -11.01 31.54 -25.19
N ALA A 376 -10.56 30.49 -24.49
CA ALA A 376 -9.54 30.57 -23.45
C ALA A 376 -8.10 30.64 -23.98
N VAL A 377 -7.88 30.41 -25.27
CA VAL A 377 -6.57 30.60 -25.94
C VAL A 377 -6.01 32.01 -25.73
N ASP A 378 -6.91 32.99 -25.54
CA ASP A 378 -6.60 34.38 -25.23
C ASP A 378 -7.10 34.81 -23.85
N ASP A 379 -7.14 33.89 -22.88
CA ASP A 379 -7.50 34.21 -21.50
C ASP A 379 -6.61 35.34 -20.94
N LYS A 380 -7.20 36.15 -20.06
CA LYS A 380 -6.49 37.27 -19.43
C LYS A 380 -5.43 36.81 -18.44
N ASP A 381 -5.63 35.63 -17.86
CA ASP A 381 -4.68 34.99 -16.96
C ASP A 381 -3.61 34.28 -17.78
N PRO A 382 -2.32 34.66 -17.65
CA PRO A 382 -1.26 34.11 -18.48
C PRO A 382 -1.04 32.62 -18.25
N ASP A 383 -1.28 32.12 -17.03
CA ASP A 383 -1.07 30.71 -16.69
C ASP A 383 -2.18 29.83 -17.27
N VAL A 384 -3.44 30.28 -17.23
CA VAL A 384 -4.56 29.62 -17.92
C VAL A 384 -4.33 29.61 -19.42
N LYS A 385 -3.89 30.77 -19.99
CA LYS A 385 -3.59 30.89 -21.40
C LYS A 385 -2.50 29.90 -21.83
N ALA A 386 -1.42 29.82 -21.07
CA ALA A 386 -0.34 28.88 -21.33
C ALA A 386 -0.84 27.42 -21.28
N ALA A 387 -1.52 27.05 -20.20
CA ALA A 387 -2.06 25.68 -20.02
C ALA A 387 -3.03 25.29 -21.14
N VAL A 388 -3.91 26.19 -21.56
CA VAL A 388 -4.88 25.91 -22.66
C VAL A 388 -4.16 25.77 -24.00
N ARG A 389 -3.16 26.59 -24.28
CA ARG A 389 -2.38 26.50 -25.53
C ARG A 389 -1.59 25.21 -25.62
N ASP A 390 -1.00 24.80 -24.49
CA ASP A 390 -0.32 23.52 -24.37
C ASP A 390 -1.28 22.33 -24.66
N MET A 391 -2.44 22.31 -24.00
CA MET A 391 -3.46 21.27 -24.22
C MET A 391 -3.85 21.07 -25.70
N ILE A 392 -3.85 22.12 -26.50
CA ILE A 392 -4.26 22.06 -27.91
C ILE A 392 -3.07 22.02 -28.89
N GLY A 393 -1.85 21.88 -28.37
CA GLY A 393 -0.63 21.77 -29.20
C GLY A 393 -0.27 23.05 -29.95
N MET A 394 -0.52 24.22 -29.36
CA MET A 394 -0.19 25.54 -29.96
C MET A 394 1.10 26.15 -29.42
N ILE A 395 1.94 25.38 -28.72
CA ILE A 395 3.25 25.81 -28.21
C ILE A 395 4.35 25.18 -29.02
#